data_b0b279c908110dc07308a221843ac610
#
_entry.id   b0b279c908110dc07308a221843ac610
#
_cell.length_a   1.000
_cell.length_b   1.000
_cell.length_c   1.000
_cell.angle_alpha   90.00
_cell.angle_beta   90.00
_cell.angle_gamma   90.00
#
_symmetry.space_group_name_H-M   'P 1'
#
loop_
_entity.id
_entity.type
_entity.pdbx_description
1 polymer ?
#
loop_
_entity_poly.entity_id
_entity_poly.type
_entity_poly.pdbx_seq_one_letter_code
_entity_poly.pdbx_strand_id
1 'polypeptide(L)'
;MLEWKRTKYLAHGCYIQEVATTGKQSIVAEWVIKGGKPESRVKYYQDDVLIKGFKIEAIDIEDLKVKAYIAVREYITEQIADWSGMLYDFW
;
A
#
# COMPACT_ATOMS: atom_id res chain seq x y z
N MET A 1 -5.34 12.97 6.36
CA MET A 1 -4.95 11.73 7.06
C MET A 1 -5.77 10.57 6.51
N LEU A 2 -5.13 9.44 6.25
CA LEU A 2 -5.83 8.27 5.72
C LEU A 2 -6.64 7.58 6.80
N GLU A 3 -7.88 7.23 6.47
CA GLU A 3 -8.71 6.38 7.30
C GLU A 3 -8.59 4.93 6.82
N TRP A 4 -8.15 4.07 7.72
CA TRP A 4 -8.03 2.65 7.46
C TRP A 4 -9.24 1.89 7.99
N LYS A 5 -9.79 1.03 7.14
CA LYS A 5 -10.89 0.14 7.53
C LYS A 5 -10.42 -1.30 7.44
N ARG A 6 -10.64 -2.07 8.52
CA ARG A 6 -10.34 -3.50 8.51
C ARG A 6 -11.42 -4.22 7.70
N THR A 7 -11.04 -4.80 6.58
CA THR A 7 -11.96 -5.46 5.66
C THR A 7 -11.95 -6.98 5.81
N LYS A 8 -10.85 -7.56 6.29
CA LYS A 8 -10.75 -8.99 6.56
C LYS A 8 -9.95 -9.23 7.83
N TYR A 9 -10.42 -10.17 8.63
CA TYR A 9 -9.73 -10.61 9.83
C TYR A 9 -10.02 -12.10 10.01
N LEU A 10 -8.98 -12.93 9.93
CA LEU A 10 -9.09 -14.38 10.13
C LEU A 10 -8.40 -14.79 11.42
N ALA A 11 -8.95 -15.84 12.03
CA ALA A 11 -8.60 -16.45 13.29
C ALA A 11 -7.27 -16.03 13.93
N HIS A 12 -7.35 -15.44 15.12
CA HIS A 12 -6.19 -15.08 15.95
C HIS A 12 -5.17 -14.17 15.26
N GLY A 13 -5.62 -13.35 14.31
CA GLY A 13 -4.72 -12.44 13.60
C GLY A 13 -3.85 -13.08 12.55
N CYS A 14 -4.17 -14.32 12.12
CA CYS A 14 -3.41 -14.99 11.07
C CYS A 14 -3.53 -14.32 9.71
N TYR A 15 -4.59 -13.56 9.48
CA TYR A 15 -4.76 -12.74 8.28
C TYR A 15 -5.52 -11.48 8.64
N ILE A 16 -4.92 -10.36 8.33
CA ILE A 16 -5.54 -9.05 8.53
C ILE A 16 -5.41 -8.26 7.22
N GLN A 17 -6.52 -7.71 6.76
CA GLN A 17 -6.51 -6.80 5.63
C GLN A 17 -7.14 -5.49 6.04
N GLU A 18 -6.46 -4.38 5.80
CA GLU A 18 -7.00 -3.04 5.99
C GLU A 18 -6.85 -2.24 4.72
N VAL A 19 -7.85 -1.42 4.43
CA VAL A 19 -7.92 -0.63 3.22
C VAL A 19 -8.13 0.83 3.57
N ALA A 20 -7.32 1.70 2.98
CA ALA A 20 -7.52 3.15 3.01
C ALA A 20 -7.90 3.63 1.63
N THR A 21 -9.00 4.38 1.54
CA THR A 21 -9.51 4.91 0.27
C THR A 21 -9.56 6.42 0.31
N THR A 22 -9.05 7.06 -0.72
CA THR A 22 -9.11 8.51 -0.90
C THR A 22 -9.53 8.80 -2.35
N GLY A 23 -10.75 9.29 -2.55
CA GLY A 23 -11.28 9.48 -3.89
C GLY A 23 -11.31 8.17 -4.67
N LYS A 24 -10.59 8.12 -5.79
CA LYS A 24 -10.50 6.92 -6.63
C LYS A 24 -9.27 6.06 -6.33
N GLN A 25 -8.50 6.42 -5.32
CA GLN A 25 -7.27 5.71 -4.94
C GLN A 25 -7.50 4.87 -3.71
N SER A 26 -6.90 3.69 -3.69
CA SER A 26 -6.96 2.78 -2.53
C SER A 26 -5.60 2.16 -2.26
N ILE A 27 -5.29 2.02 -0.97
CA ILE A 27 -4.11 1.31 -0.51
C ILE A 27 -4.59 0.13 0.32
N VAL A 28 -4.15 -1.07 -0.03
CA VAL A 28 -4.50 -2.30 0.69
C VAL A 28 -3.27 -2.80 1.42
N ALA A 29 -3.37 -2.94 2.73
CA ALA A 29 -2.32 -3.51 3.56
C ALA A 29 -2.76 -4.92 4.01
N GLU A 30 -1.97 -5.92 3.69
CA GLU A 30 -2.24 -7.31 4.02
C GLU A 30 -1.14 -7.87 4.94
N TRP A 31 -1.55 -8.41 6.08
CA TRP A 31 -0.69 -9.06 7.05
C TRP A 31 -1.10 -10.51 7.19
N VAL A 32 -0.18 -11.43 6.88
CA VAL A 32 -0.47 -12.88 6.89
C VAL A 32 0.60 -13.59 7.70
N ILE A 33 0.20 -14.52 8.55
CA ILE A 33 1.14 -15.41 9.24
C ILE A 33 1.10 -16.78 8.55
N LYS A 34 2.20 -17.15 7.90
CA LYS A 34 2.36 -18.43 7.23
C LYS A 34 3.52 -19.20 7.86
N GLY A 35 3.25 -20.40 8.38
CA GLY A 35 4.28 -21.24 8.97
C GLY A 35 5.01 -20.57 10.12
N GLY A 36 4.30 -19.78 10.93
CA GLY A 36 4.87 -19.06 12.06
C GLY A 36 5.65 -17.79 11.70
N LYS A 37 5.70 -17.42 10.42
CA LYS A 37 6.39 -16.20 9.95
C LYS A 37 5.41 -15.21 9.37
N PRO A 38 5.53 -13.91 9.74
CA PRO A 38 4.69 -12.89 9.13
C PRO A 38 5.14 -12.57 7.71
N GLU A 39 4.18 -12.46 6.80
CA GLU A 39 4.36 -11.89 5.47
C GLU A 39 3.48 -10.67 5.36
N SER A 40 3.99 -9.62 4.76
CA SER A 40 3.25 -8.39 4.60
C SER A 40 3.35 -7.88 3.17
N ARG A 41 2.22 -7.44 2.64
CA ARG A 41 2.10 -6.93 1.27
C ARG A 41 1.28 -5.67 1.27
N VAL A 42 1.61 -4.79 0.34
CA VAL A 42 0.84 -3.56 0.10
C VAL A 42 0.50 -3.50 -1.38
N LYS A 43 -0.74 -3.15 -1.68
CA LYS A 43 -1.20 -2.96 -3.06
C LYS A 43 -1.78 -1.57 -3.20
N TYR A 44 -1.40 -0.89 -4.26
CA TYR A 44 -1.93 0.42 -4.60
C TYR A 44 -2.83 0.31 -5.82
N TYR A 45 -4.05 0.80 -5.69
CA TYR A 45 -5.07 0.79 -6.74
C TYR A 45 -5.48 2.19 -7.13
N GLN A 46 -5.80 2.36 -8.41
CA GLN A 46 -6.41 3.58 -8.92
C GLN A 46 -7.57 3.16 -9.83
N ASP A 47 -8.78 3.67 -9.54
CA ASP A 47 -10.01 3.29 -10.24
C ASP A 47 -10.22 1.76 -10.28
N ASP A 48 -10.00 1.09 -9.14
CA ASP A 48 -10.09 -0.37 -8.98
C ASP A 48 -9.09 -1.17 -9.81
N VAL A 49 -8.12 -0.51 -10.43
CA VAL A 49 -7.04 -1.16 -11.19
C VAL A 49 -5.77 -1.20 -10.34
N LEU A 50 -5.17 -2.37 -10.23
CA LEU A 50 -3.89 -2.53 -9.52
C LEU A 50 -2.79 -1.81 -10.28
N ILE A 51 -2.19 -0.80 -9.63
CA ILE A 51 -1.11 0.00 -10.22
C ILE A 51 0.25 -0.57 -9.80
N LYS A 52 0.42 -0.88 -8.51
CA LYS A 52 1.70 -1.34 -7.99
C LYS A 52 1.50 -2.21 -6.74
N GLY A 53 2.25 -3.31 -6.66
CA GLY A 53 2.39 -4.11 -5.45
C GLY A 53 3.73 -3.85 -4.80
N PHE A 54 3.75 -3.87 -3.47
CA PHE A 54 4.97 -3.68 -2.67
C PHE A 54 5.12 -4.83 -1.70
N LYS A 55 6.34 -5.30 -1.54
CA LYS A 55 6.70 -6.25 -0.50
C LYS A 55 7.41 -5.46 0.59
N ILE A 56 6.79 -5.33 1.76
CA ILE A 56 7.28 -4.47 2.83
C ILE A 56 7.37 -5.29 4.11
N GLU A 57 8.53 -5.30 4.74
CA GLU A 57 8.69 -5.92 6.05
C GLU A 57 8.17 -4.99 7.13
N ALA A 58 7.34 -5.53 8.02
CA ALA A 58 6.74 -4.80 9.12
C ALA A 58 6.62 -5.71 10.34
N ILE A 59 6.56 -5.12 11.51
CA ILE A 59 6.47 -5.87 12.78
C ILE A 59 5.03 -6.21 13.13
N ASP A 60 4.07 -5.43 12.65
CA ASP A 60 2.63 -5.64 12.84
C ASP A 60 1.85 -4.87 11.78
N ILE A 61 0.52 -4.98 11.82
CA ILE A 61 -0.34 -4.30 10.84
C ILE A 61 -0.28 -2.77 10.97
N GLU A 62 -0.12 -2.23 12.16
CA GLU A 62 -0.04 -0.78 12.37
C GLU A 62 1.25 -0.22 11.75
N ASP A 63 2.37 -0.91 11.96
CA ASP A 63 3.64 -0.56 11.34
C ASP A 63 3.55 -0.68 9.80
N LEU A 64 2.88 -1.73 9.31
CA LEU A 64 2.67 -1.92 7.88
C LEU A 64 1.89 -0.78 7.25
N LYS A 65 0.84 -0.28 7.92
CA LYS A 65 0.04 0.84 7.43
C LYS A 65 0.86 2.11 7.26
N VAL A 66 1.73 2.41 8.21
CA VAL A 66 2.63 3.57 8.14
C VAL A 66 3.59 3.42 6.96
N LYS A 67 4.23 2.26 6.83
CA LYS A 67 5.17 1.97 5.75
C LYS A 67 4.48 1.95 4.38
N ALA A 68 3.24 1.46 4.33
CA ALA A 68 2.43 1.46 3.12
C ALA A 68 2.17 2.87 2.60
N TYR A 69 1.79 3.78 3.48
CA TYR A 69 1.58 5.18 3.13
C TYR A 69 2.85 5.81 2.56
N ILE A 70 3.98 5.60 3.21
CA ILE A 70 5.27 6.12 2.78
C ILE A 70 5.67 5.56 1.42
N ALA A 71 5.55 4.26 1.22
CA ALA A 71 5.91 3.60 -0.04
C ALA A 71 5.06 4.09 -1.22
N VAL A 72 3.76 4.21 -1.03
CA VAL A 72 2.84 4.72 -2.07
C VAL A 72 3.13 6.18 -2.38
N ARG A 73 3.35 6.99 -1.36
CA ARG A 73 3.70 8.41 -1.52
C ARG A 73 5.00 8.59 -2.31
N GLU A 74 6.02 7.83 -2.00
CA GLU A 74 7.29 7.84 -2.73
C GLU A 74 7.10 7.43 -4.18
N TYR A 75 6.32 6.38 -4.42
CA TYR A 75 6.02 5.91 -5.76
C TYR A 75 5.31 6.98 -6.60
N ILE A 76 4.29 7.62 -6.05
CA ILE A 76 3.56 8.69 -6.75
C ILE A 76 4.50 9.88 -7.04
N THR A 77 5.34 10.25 -6.08
CA THR A 77 6.30 11.33 -6.25
C THR A 77 7.30 11.04 -7.37
N GLU A 78 7.79 9.80 -7.45
CA GLU A 78 8.69 9.38 -8.54
C GLU A 78 8.00 9.45 -9.90
N GLN A 79 6.74 9.05 -10.01
CA GLN A 79 5.98 9.13 -11.25
C GLN A 79 5.81 10.59 -11.72
N ILE A 80 5.51 11.49 -10.80
CA ILE A 80 5.39 12.92 -11.11
C ILE A 80 6.73 13.51 -11.54
N ALA A 81 7.82 13.14 -10.86
CA ALA A 81 9.16 13.59 -11.21
C ALA A 81 9.56 13.14 -12.62
N ASP A 82 9.29 11.88 -12.97
CA ASP A 82 9.55 11.35 -14.32
C ASP A 82 8.75 12.11 -15.38
N TRP A 83 7.47 12.39 -15.09
CA TRP A 83 6.61 13.17 -15.97
C TRP A 83 7.16 14.59 -16.19
N SER A 84 7.59 15.24 -15.12
CA SER A 84 8.19 16.56 -15.18
C SER A 84 9.47 16.57 -16.02
N GLY A 85 10.31 15.55 -15.87
CA GLY A 85 11.51 15.38 -16.68
C GLY A 85 11.20 15.24 -18.15
N MET A 86 10.19 14.43 -18.51
CA MET A 86 9.73 14.27 -19.88
C MET A 86 9.23 15.58 -20.49
N LEU A 87 8.51 16.37 -19.71
CA LEU A 87 8.01 17.66 -20.18
C LEU A 87 9.15 18.63 -20.50
N TYR A 88 10.22 18.63 -19.72
CA TYR A 88 11.39 19.45 -20.00
C TYR A 88 12.15 19.02 -21.25
N ASP A 89 12.19 17.72 -21.52
CA ASP A 89 12.87 17.19 -22.70
C ASP A 89 12.14 17.53 -24.02
N PHE A 90 10.84 17.82 -23.94
CA PHE A 90 10.03 18.22 -25.11
C PHE A 90 9.93 19.74 -25.30
N TRP A 91 10.48 20.52 -24.41
CA TRP A 91 10.50 21.97 -24.50
C TRP A 91 11.85 22.46 -25.03
#